data_689e139f215f8511710fd9f63ee3d865
#
_entry.id   689e139f215f8511710fd9f63ee3d865
#
_cell.length_a   1.000
_cell.length_b   1.000
_cell.length_c   1.000
_cell.angle_alpha   90.00
_cell.angle_beta   90.00
_cell.angle_gamma   90.00
#
_symmetry.space_group_name_H-M   'P 1'
#
loop_
_entity.id
_entity.type
_entity.pdbx_description
1 polymer ?
#
loop_
_entity_poly.entity_id
_entity_poly.type
_entity_poly.pdbx_seq_one_letter_code
_entity_poly.pdbx_strand_id
1 'polypeptide(L)'
;MRRALILGGGFGGIATAVALRQRLDPKDEVVLVDRRATFVMGLRKNWALLDPDALKVGERPMAALADRGIKVRTGSVGAIHAHDRAATIDGQALEADALVVALGAEAVPKRVPGFGEHAFEIYDQEQIPRARQAIERFEGGRIVIGIFGVPYPCPPAPFELALLVDERMRARNVRAQVEVFSPLPLSLPILGQTGCSSFEARLEDAGIAFTRSQQATAVDAGEVIFGDARRSFDLLLGVAAHMAPRVVAESGLSGGGGWITVDPRTLETGKPGVYAIGDVTGIPLTSGQMLPKAGAFAQAEGEVVAARIADVFAGLTPTATFAGDGACFLETGDGMASMVTGGFLADPPAVRLTQPSKEHFAAKRSFERERLVSWFGA
;
A
#
# COMPACT_ATOMS: atom_id res chain seq x y z
N MET A 1 -19.29 16.31 23.81
CA MET A 1 -18.12 15.43 23.59
C MET A 1 -18.56 14.38 22.59
N ARG A 2 -17.92 14.31 21.43
CA ARG A 2 -18.15 13.33 20.37
C ARG A 2 -16.89 12.51 20.18
N ARG A 3 -17.02 11.34 19.56
CA ARG A 3 -15.90 10.43 19.29
C ARG A 3 -15.82 10.08 17.80
N ALA A 4 -14.63 10.26 17.22
CA ALA A 4 -14.26 9.69 15.94
C ALA A 4 -13.38 8.45 16.20
N LEU A 5 -13.80 7.28 15.71
CA LEU A 5 -13.08 6.01 15.82
C LEU A 5 -12.46 5.65 14.47
N ILE A 6 -11.16 5.44 14.45
CA ILE A 6 -10.40 5.09 13.24
C ILE A 6 -9.81 3.69 13.43
N LEU A 7 -10.16 2.77 12.54
CA LEU A 7 -9.69 1.40 12.55
C LEU A 7 -8.56 1.23 11.53
N GLY A 8 -7.34 1.04 12.01
CA GLY A 8 -6.12 0.89 11.21
C GLY A 8 -5.21 2.11 11.28
N GLY A 9 -3.98 1.91 11.77
CA GLY A 9 -2.91 2.90 11.90
C GLY A 9 -1.93 2.88 10.72
N GLY A 10 -2.44 2.71 9.50
CA GLY A 10 -1.69 2.91 8.26
C GLY A 10 -1.64 4.37 7.82
N PHE A 11 -1.26 4.61 6.56
CA PHE A 11 -1.21 5.95 5.98
C PHE A 11 -2.51 6.74 6.16
N GLY A 12 -3.63 6.15 5.74
CA GLY A 12 -4.93 6.80 5.80
C GLY A 12 -5.39 7.07 7.23
N GLY A 13 -5.26 6.06 8.10
CA GLY A 13 -5.73 6.20 9.49
C GLY A 13 -4.95 7.23 10.29
N ILE A 14 -3.62 7.27 10.19
CA ILE A 14 -2.79 8.28 10.85
C ILE A 14 -3.08 9.68 10.30
N ALA A 15 -3.14 9.81 8.96
CA ALA A 15 -3.48 11.09 8.33
C ALA A 15 -4.85 11.60 8.79
N THR A 16 -5.85 10.72 8.83
CA THR A 16 -7.19 11.05 9.33
C THR A 16 -7.13 11.49 10.80
N ALA A 17 -6.45 10.74 11.66
CA ALA A 17 -6.39 11.04 13.09
C ALA A 17 -5.73 12.40 13.36
N VAL A 18 -4.60 12.68 12.70
CA VAL A 18 -3.88 13.95 12.82
C VAL A 18 -4.73 15.11 12.28
N ALA A 19 -5.33 14.93 11.11
CA ALA A 19 -6.18 15.94 10.49
C ALA A 19 -7.44 16.23 11.31
N LEU A 20 -8.06 15.23 11.93
CA LEU A 20 -9.17 15.38 12.85
C LEU A 20 -8.76 16.16 14.09
N ARG A 21 -7.63 15.81 14.71
CA ARG A 21 -7.20 16.49 15.92
C ARG A 21 -6.94 17.98 15.71
N GLN A 22 -6.51 18.37 14.52
CA GLN A 22 -6.32 19.77 14.15
C GLN A 22 -7.63 20.54 13.94
N ARG A 23 -8.73 19.84 13.66
CA ARG A 23 -10.04 20.45 13.30
C ARG A 23 -11.09 20.38 14.41
N LEU A 24 -11.03 19.34 15.24
CA LEU A 24 -12.03 19.10 16.25
C LEU A 24 -11.79 19.90 17.53
N ASP A 25 -12.87 20.17 18.27
CA ASP A 25 -12.80 20.72 19.63
C ASP A 25 -11.93 19.81 20.51
N PRO A 26 -11.05 20.35 21.39
CA PRO A 26 -10.24 19.55 22.30
C PRO A 26 -11.02 18.58 23.19
N LYS A 27 -12.31 18.85 23.45
CA LYS A 27 -13.19 17.96 24.22
C LYS A 27 -13.63 16.72 23.44
N ASP A 28 -13.55 16.74 22.11
CA ASP A 28 -13.94 15.61 21.27
C ASP A 28 -12.79 14.59 21.19
N GLU A 29 -13.13 13.32 21.17
CA GLU A 29 -12.15 12.23 21.16
C GLU A 29 -11.80 11.80 19.73
N VAL A 30 -10.50 11.64 19.46
CA VAL A 30 -9.98 10.94 18.30
C VAL A 30 -9.30 9.66 18.80
N VAL A 31 -9.85 8.51 18.42
CA VAL A 31 -9.36 7.19 18.83
C VAL A 31 -8.85 6.46 17.61
N LEU A 32 -7.57 6.09 17.61
CA LEU A 32 -6.92 5.30 16.57
C LEU A 32 -6.61 3.89 17.09
N VAL A 33 -7.05 2.88 16.38
CA VAL A 33 -6.84 1.48 16.74
C VAL A 33 -5.95 0.81 15.69
N ASP A 34 -4.87 0.15 16.12
CA ASP A 34 -4.07 -0.74 15.26
C ASP A 34 -3.55 -1.92 16.09
N ARG A 35 -3.36 -3.07 15.45
CA ARG A 35 -2.75 -4.24 16.10
C ARG A 35 -1.25 -4.10 16.34
N ARG A 36 -0.58 -3.21 15.60
CA ARG A 36 0.86 -2.92 15.71
C ARG A 36 1.08 -1.73 16.64
N ALA A 37 2.14 -1.80 17.41
CA ALA A 37 2.57 -0.70 18.28
C ALA A 37 3.41 0.35 17.55
N THR A 38 3.87 0.04 16.34
CA THR A 38 4.77 0.89 15.55
C THR A 38 4.25 1.08 14.12
N PHE A 39 4.59 2.21 13.54
CA PHE A 39 4.36 2.55 12.15
C PHE A 39 5.68 2.53 11.38
N VAL A 40 5.67 1.93 10.19
CA VAL A 40 6.74 2.00 9.19
C VAL A 40 6.11 2.33 7.85
N MET A 41 6.69 3.29 7.15
CA MET A 41 6.21 3.68 5.83
C MET A 41 6.47 2.58 4.79
N GLY A 42 5.45 2.25 4.00
CA GLY A 42 5.49 1.12 3.07
C GLY A 42 6.66 1.15 2.07
N LEU A 43 7.06 2.36 1.62
CA LEU A 43 8.18 2.51 0.68
C LEU A 43 9.53 1.99 1.23
N ARG A 44 9.68 1.91 2.56
CA ARG A 44 10.90 1.36 3.19
C ARG A 44 11.07 -0.14 3.01
N LYS A 45 10.03 -0.85 2.65
CA LYS A 45 10.12 -2.30 2.47
C LYS A 45 11.11 -2.69 1.38
N ASN A 46 11.10 -1.99 0.24
CA ASN A 46 12.10 -2.22 -0.81
C ASN A 46 13.52 -1.86 -0.34
N TRP A 47 13.68 -0.74 0.37
CA TRP A 47 15.00 -0.38 0.93
C TRP A 47 15.47 -1.40 1.96
N ALA A 48 14.57 -1.93 2.78
CA ALA A 48 14.91 -2.90 3.82
C ALA A 48 15.31 -4.29 3.29
N LEU A 49 14.96 -4.59 2.05
CA LEU A 49 15.47 -5.78 1.35
C LEU A 49 16.95 -5.66 0.97
N LEU A 50 17.51 -4.45 1.03
CA LEU A 50 18.89 -4.15 0.64
C LEU A 50 19.72 -3.47 1.74
N ASP A 51 19.07 -2.89 2.75
CA ASP A 51 19.68 -2.18 3.88
C ASP A 51 19.07 -2.66 5.21
N PRO A 52 19.90 -3.22 6.13
CA PRO A 52 19.43 -3.76 7.40
C PRO A 52 18.77 -2.71 8.33
N ASP A 53 19.19 -1.47 8.22
CA ASP A 53 18.72 -0.40 9.11
C ASP A 53 17.48 0.34 8.57
N ALA A 54 17.10 0.07 7.33
CA ALA A 54 16.04 0.84 6.66
C ALA A 54 14.70 0.84 7.40
N LEU A 55 14.26 -0.29 7.95
CA LEU A 55 13.02 -0.33 8.74
C LEU A 55 13.16 0.45 10.03
N LYS A 56 14.23 0.20 10.79
CA LYS A 56 14.48 0.81 12.10
C LYS A 56 14.56 2.35 12.03
N VAL A 57 15.25 2.86 11.02
CA VAL A 57 15.38 4.32 10.80
C VAL A 57 14.02 4.99 10.58
N GLY A 58 13.09 4.31 9.89
CA GLY A 58 11.74 4.83 9.58
C GLY A 58 10.66 4.46 10.58
N GLU A 59 10.97 3.63 11.58
CA GLU A 59 10.00 3.18 12.56
C GLU A 59 9.63 4.29 13.54
N ARG A 60 8.35 4.43 13.82
CA ARG A 60 7.82 5.39 14.80
C ARG A 60 6.84 4.68 15.74
N PRO A 61 6.96 4.88 17.06
CA PRO A 61 5.99 4.33 18.02
C PRO A 61 4.64 5.03 17.84
N MET A 62 3.57 4.26 17.67
CA MET A 62 2.22 4.81 17.56
C MET A 62 1.81 5.60 18.81
N ALA A 63 2.34 5.23 19.97
CA ALA A 63 2.11 5.94 21.24
C ALA A 63 2.51 7.42 21.19
N ALA A 64 3.46 7.82 20.33
CA ALA A 64 3.85 9.23 20.16
C ALA A 64 2.70 10.12 19.63
N LEU A 65 1.67 9.54 19.02
CA LEU A 65 0.47 10.29 18.61
C LEU A 65 -0.33 10.82 19.80
N ALA A 66 -0.12 10.28 21.00
CA ALA A 66 -0.74 10.78 22.23
C ALA A 66 -0.34 12.23 22.53
N ASP A 67 0.88 12.64 22.20
CA ASP A 67 1.37 14.01 22.38
C ASP A 67 0.58 15.02 21.52
N ARG A 68 -0.10 14.51 20.49
CA ARG A 68 -1.03 15.28 19.63
C ARG A 68 -2.49 15.23 20.10
N GLY A 69 -2.79 14.59 21.25
CA GLY A 69 -4.15 14.42 21.75
C GLY A 69 -4.95 13.34 21.02
N ILE A 70 -4.28 12.38 20.40
CA ILE A 70 -4.89 11.21 19.76
C ILE A 70 -4.79 10.03 20.73
N LYS A 71 -5.93 9.41 21.06
CA LYS A 71 -5.95 8.20 21.89
C LYS A 71 -5.58 6.99 21.02
N VAL A 72 -4.40 6.45 21.21
CA VAL A 72 -3.97 5.22 20.51
C VAL A 72 -4.35 4.01 21.35
N ARG A 73 -5.05 3.06 20.74
CA ARG A 73 -5.35 1.75 21.30
C ARG A 73 -4.70 0.67 20.47
N THR A 74 -3.70 -0.01 21.03
CA THR A 74 -3.16 -1.23 20.41
C THR A 74 -4.15 -2.36 20.66
N GLY A 75 -4.59 -3.02 19.58
CA GLY A 75 -5.56 -4.11 19.66
C GLY A 75 -6.06 -4.55 18.28
N SER A 76 -6.62 -5.74 18.23
CA SER A 76 -7.14 -6.33 16.99
C SER A 76 -8.63 -6.04 16.83
N VAL A 77 -9.02 -5.59 15.63
CA VAL A 77 -10.42 -5.40 15.27
C VAL A 77 -11.02 -6.78 14.98
N GLY A 78 -11.91 -7.24 15.86
CA GLY A 78 -12.59 -8.53 15.74
C GLY A 78 -13.93 -8.48 15.00
N ALA A 79 -14.64 -7.32 15.06
CA ALA A 79 -15.85 -7.09 14.31
C ALA A 79 -16.07 -5.59 14.05
N ILE A 80 -16.80 -5.28 12.97
CA ILE A 80 -17.23 -3.93 12.62
C ILE A 80 -18.76 -3.90 12.63
N HIS A 81 -19.34 -3.07 13.47
CA HIS A 81 -20.78 -2.89 13.61
C HIS A 81 -21.19 -1.58 12.91
N ALA A 82 -21.23 -1.62 11.58
CA ALA A 82 -21.38 -0.44 10.75
C ALA A 82 -22.67 0.35 11.01
N HIS A 83 -23.78 -0.34 11.33
CA HIS A 83 -25.05 0.31 11.65
C HIS A 83 -24.95 1.20 12.91
N ASP A 84 -24.20 0.74 13.91
CA ASP A 84 -24.07 1.39 15.21
C ASP A 84 -22.81 2.29 15.29
N ARG A 85 -22.05 2.40 14.21
CA ARG A 85 -20.73 3.10 14.17
C ARG A 85 -19.79 2.59 15.26
N ALA A 86 -19.77 1.28 15.48
CA ALA A 86 -19.01 0.64 16.54
C ALA A 86 -18.07 -0.43 15.98
N ALA A 87 -17.09 -0.83 16.77
CA ALA A 87 -16.22 -1.96 16.50
C ALA A 87 -15.92 -2.75 17.78
N THR A 88 -15.71 -4.06 17.64
CA THR A 88 -15.20 -4.90 18.72
C THR A 88 -13.69 -4.97 18.63
N ILE A 89 -12.98 -4.51 19.68
CA ILE A 89 -11.54 -4.49 19.79
C ILE A 89 -11.13 -5.41 20.92
N ASP A 90 -10.43 -6.49 20.63
CA ASP A 90 -10.04 -7.53 21.59
C ASP A 90 -11.22 -7.97 22.50
N GLY A 91 -12.39 -8.20 21.86
CA GLY A 91 -13.61 -8.62 22.54
C GLY A 91 -14.41 -7.51 23.22
N GLN A 92 -13.96 -6.27 23.24
CA GLN A 92 -14.65 -5.14 23.84
C GLN A 92 -15.26 -4.23 22.78
N ALA A 93 -16.55 -3.92 22.90
CA ALA A 93 -17.22 -2.99 22.00
C ALA A 93 -16.78 -1.55 22.27
N LEU A 94 -16.56 -0.79 21.21
CA LEU A 94 -16.25 0.64 21.25
C LEU A 94 -17.14 1.37 20.25
N GLU A 95 -18.02 2.22 20.77
CA GLU A 95 -18.96 3.04 19.98
C GLU A 95 -18.38 4.41 19.65
N ALA A 96 -18.86 5.00 18.56
CA ALA A 96 -18.42 6.31 18.09
C ALA A 96 -19.56 7.09 17.43
N ASP A 97 -19.37 8.40 17.29
CA ASP A 97 -20.25 9.27 16.48
C ASP A 97 -19.89 9.23 15.00
N ALA A 98 -18.62 8.94 14.69
CA ALA A 98 -18.13 8.68 13.34
C ALA A 98 -17.13 7.52 13.34
N LEU A 99 -17.22 6.64 12.33
CA LEU A 99 -16.36 5.46 12.17
C LEU A 99 -15.60 5.56 10.84
N VAL A 100 -14.28 5.38 10.89
CA VAL A 100 -13.42 5.33 9.71
C VAL A 100 -12.74 3.97 9.61
N VAL A 101 -13.00 3.23 8.54
CA VAL A 101 -12.37 1.94 8.26
C VAL A 101 -11.15 2.16 7.38
N ALA A 102 -9.95 2.01 7.95
CA ALA A 102 -8.65 2.21 7.29
C ALA A 102 -7.74 0.99 7.45
N LEU A 103 -8.32 -0.21 7.45
CA LEU A 103 -7.65 -1.47 7.80
C LEU A 103 -6.69 -1.99 6.72
N GLY A 104 -6.65 -1.34 5.55
CA GLY A 104 -5.76 -1.70 4.46
C GLY A 104 -6.15 -3.01 3.79
N ALA A 105 -5.15 -3.74 3.30
CA ALA A 105 -5.29 -5.00 2.61
C ALA A 105 -4.29 -6.03 3.17
N GLU A 106 -4.63 -7.31 3.08
CA GLU A 106 -3.83 -8.43 3.54
C GLU A 106 -3.40 -9.31 2.37
N ALA A 107 -2.12 -9.67 2.32
CA ALA A 107 -1.61 -10.62 1.34
C ALA A 107 -2.20 -12.01 1.58
N VAL A 108 -2.50 -12.73 0.51
CA VAL A 108 -3.05 -14.09 0.55
C VAL A 108 -2.14 -15.10 -0.16
N PRO A 109 -0.90 -15.30 0.33
CA PRO A 109 0.09 -16.17 -0.33
C PRO A 109 -0.38 -17.62 -0.44
N LYS A 110 -1.21 -18.09 0.48
CA LYS A 110 -1.77 -19.45 0.47
C LYS A 110 -2.65 -19.77 -0.75
N ARG A 111 -3.05 -18.77 -1.54
CA ARG A 111 -3.79 -18.99 -2.79
C ARG A 111 -2.93 -19.62 -3.89
N VAL A 112 -1.62 -19.53 -3.76
CA VAL A 112 -0.68 -20.17 -4.66
C VAL A 112 0.07 -21.26 -3.88
N PRO A 113 -0.21 -22.54 -4.13
CA PRO A 113 0.47 -23.64 -3.46
C PRO A 113 2.01 -23.50 -3.55
N GLY A 114 2.71 -23.75 -2.47
CA GLY A 114 4.17 -23.68 -2.37
C GLY A 114 4.76 -22.26 -2.27
N PHE A 115 3.97 -21.20 -2.47
CA PHE A 115 4.49 -19.82 -2.38
C PHE A 115 5.16 -19.55 -1.03
N GLY A 116 4.50 -19.85 0.08
CA GLY A 116 5.04 -19.56 1.43
C GLY A 116 6.27 -20.38 1.81
N GLU A 117 6.54 -21.45 1.09
CA GLU A 117 7.69 -22.36 1.33
C GLU A 117 8.91 -21.97 0.49
N HIS A 118 8.68 -21.48 -0.74
CA HIS A 118 9.73 -21.31 -1.75
C HIS A 118 9.92 -19.86 -2.21
N ALA A 119 9.01 -18.92 -1.84
CA ALA A 119 9.11 -17.51 -2.17
C ALA A 119 9.13 -16.64 -0.91
N PHE A 120 9.77 -15.47 -0.99
CA PHE A 120 9.67 -14.43 0.02
C PHE A 120 8.59 -13.42 -0.38
N GLU A 121 7.56 -13.24 0.47
CA GLU A 121 6.56 -12.16 0.28
C GLU A 121 7.19 -10.82 0.64
N ILE A 122 7.44 -9.98 -0.36
CA ILE A 122 8.22 -8.74 -0.19
C ILE A 122 7.46 -7.63 0.57
N TYR A 123 6.15 -7.77 0.75
CA TYR A 123 5.36 -6.83 1.55
C TYR A 123 5.17 -7.27 3.00
N ASP A 124 5.58 -8.49 3.35
CA ASP A 124 5.56 -8.98 4.70
C ASP A 124 6.83 -8.55 5.45
N GLN A 125 6.68 -7.63 6.41
CA GLN A 125 7.79 -7.11 7.20
C GLN A 125 8.55 -8.20 7.97
N GLU A 126 7.87 -9.29 8.36
CA GLU A 126 8.48 -10.40 9.08
C GLU A 126 9.42 -11.23 8.19
N GLN A 127 9.15 -11.25 6.88
CA GLN A 127 9.99 -11.99 5.92
C GLN A 127 11.17 -11.16 5.38
N ILE A 128 11.10 -9.82 5.45
CA ILE A 128 12.14 -8.93 4.92
C ILE A 128 13.56 -9.29 5.41
N PRO A 129 13.83 -9.55 6.69
CA PRO A 129 15.20 -9.90 7.14
C PRO A 129 15.72 -11.17 6.46
N ARG A 130 14.89 -12.18 6.27
CA ARG A 130 15.25 -13.43 5.59
C ARG A 130 15.45 -13.23 4.09
N ALA A 131 14.56 -12.48 3.44
CA ALA A 131 14.67 -12.13 2.04
C ALA A 131 15.96 -11.34 1.76
N ARG A 132 16.27 -10.33 2.60
CA ARG A 132 17.52 -9.57 2.51
C ARG A 132 18.74 -10.50 2.65
N GLN A 133 18.76 -11.39 3.65
CA GLN A 133 19.86 -12.32 3.82
C GLN A 133 20.06 -13.23 2.60
N ALA A 134 18.96 -13.65 1.95
CA ALA A 134 19.01 -14.42 0.71
C ALA A 134 19.61 -13.59 -0.44
N ILE A 135 19.23 -12.31 -0.57
CA ILE A 135 19.79 -11.39 -1.56
C ILE A 135 21.29 -11.15 -1.27
N GLU A 136 21.68 -10.94 -0.02
CA GLU A 136 23.08 -10.69 0.37
C GLU A 136 23.99 -11.90 0.12
N ARG A 137 23.47 -13.12 0.30
CA ARG A 137 24.20 -14.38 0.09
C ARG A 137 24.14 -14.91 -1.34
N PHE A 138 23.39 -14.25 -2.21
CA PHE A 138 23.25 -14.68 -3.59
C PHE A 138 24.58 -14.57 -4.34
N GLU A 139 25.05 -15.68 -4.92
CA GLU A 139 26.37 -15.78 -5.57
C GLU A 139 26.28 -15.84 -7.10
N GLY A 140 25.07 -16.01 -7.64
CA GLY A 140 24.83 -16.02 -9.09
C GLY A 140 23.65 -16.87 -9.47
N GLY A 141 23.14 -16.68 -10.69
CA GLY A 141 21.98 -17.41 -11.21
C GLY A 141 20.80 -16.51 -11.51
N ARG A 142 19.59 -17.04 -11.35
CA ARG A 142 18.34 -16.37 -11.72
C ARG A 142 17.57 -15.87 -10.50
N ILE A 143 17.32 -14.56 -10.45
CA ILE A 143 16.45 -13.92 -9.47
C ILE A 143 15.13 -13.61 -10.17
N VAL A 144 14.05 -14.21 -9.68
CA VAL A 144 12.70 -13.98 -10.19
C VAL A 144 11.93 -13.11 -9.22
N ILE A 145 11.31 -12.04 -9.72
CA ILE A 145 10.36 -11.21 -8.98
C ILE A 145 8.98 -11.48 -9.56
N GLY A 146 8.16 -12.20 -8.79
CA GLY A 146 6.87 -12.70 -9.26
C GLY A 146 5.69 -11.89 -8.74
N ILE A 147 4.81 -11.40 -9.64
CA ILE A 147 3.50 -10.90 -9.28
C ILE A 147 2.51 -12.06 -9.42
N PHE A 148 2.15 -12.69 -8.29
CA PHE A 148 1.33 -13.90 -8.26
C PHE A 148 -0.17 -13.64 -8.30
N GLY A 149 -0.57 -12.38 -8.18
CA GLY A 149 -1.97 -12.01 -8.29
C GLY A 149 -2.22 -10.52 -8.07
N VAL A 150 -3.43 -10.11 -8.45
CA VAL A 150 -3.89 -8.73 -8.34
C VAL A 150 -5.24 -8.69 -7.62
N PRO A 151 -5.61 -7.56 -6.96
CA PRO A 151 -4.78 -6.38 -6.76
C PRO A 151 -3.72 -6.57 -5.68
N TYR A 152 -2.74 -5.67 -5.66
CA TYR A 152 -1.74 -5.55 -4.60
C TYR A 152 -1.40 -4.06 -4.38
N PRO A 153 -0.91 -3.65 -3.18
CA PRO A 153 -0.53 -2.26 -2.92
C PRO A 153 0.72 -1.84 -3.66
N CYS A 154 0.84 -0.53 -3.94
CA CYS A 154 2.01 0.06 -4.58
C CYS A 154 2.42 -0.66 -5.87
N PRO A 155 1.63 -0.59 -6.95
CA PRO A 155 1.90 -1.34 -8.20
C PRO A 155 3.32 -1.19 -8.77
N PRO A 156 4.03 -0.05 -8.65
CA PRO A 156 5.41 0.07 -9.10
C PRO A 156 6.45 -0.73 -8.29
N ALA A 157 6.16 -1.08 -7.03
CA ALA A 157 7.19 -1.58 -6.10
C ALA A 157 7.89 -2.89 -6.53
N PRO A 158 7.26 -3.90 -7.15
CA PRO A 158 7.97 -5.08 -7.64
C PRO A 158 8.98 -4.76 -8.75
N PHE A 159 8.64 -3.83 -9.61
CA PHE A 159 9.52 -3.38 -10.70
C PHE A 159 10.67 -2.51 -10.17
N GLU A 160 10.38 -1.64 -9.20
CA GLU A 160 11.39 -0.89 -8.46
C GLU A 160 12.39 -1.86 -7.81
N LEU A 161 11.88 -2.89 -7.13
CA LEU A 161 12.74 -3.90 -6.50
C LEU A 161 13.64 -4.60 -7.52
N ALA A 162 13.12 -4.90 -8.73
CA ALA A 162 13.92 -5.54 -9.78
C ALA A 162 15.13 -4.68 -10.18
N LEU A 163 14.91 -3.37 -10.38
CA LEU A 163 15.97 -2.43 -10.72
C LEU A 163 16.99 -2.29 -9.58
N LEU A 164 16.54 -2.17 -8.33
CA LEU A 164 17.41 -2.06 -7.17
C LEU A 164 18.21 -3.34 -6.88
N VAL A 165 17.61 -4.51 -7.08
CA VAL A 165 18.30 -5.81 -6.92
C VAL A 165 19.35 -5.98 -8.01
N ASP A 166 19.04 -5.65 -9.26
CA ASP A 166 20.00 -5.69 -10.36
C ASP A 166 21.20 -4.76 -10.08
N GLU A 167 20.94 -3.51 -9.69
CA GLU A 167 21.99 -2.57 -9.25
C GLU A 167 22.86 -3.15 -8.14
N ARG A 168 22.23 -3.78 -7.13
CA ARG A 168 22.93 -4.43 -6.01
C ARG A 168 23.81 -5.59 -6.47
N MET A 169 23.34 -6.42 -7.41
CA MET A 169 24.11 -7.53 -7.96
C MET A 169 25.30 -7.02 -8.78
N ARG A 170 25.08 -6.01 -9.62
CA ARG A 170 26.17 -5.35 -10.38
C ARG A 170 27.23 -4.74 -9.47
N ALA A 171 26.84 -4.03 -8.42
CA ALA A 171 27.74 -3.43 -7.44
C ALA A 171 28.59 -4.47 -6.69
N ARG A 172 28.09 -5.70 -6.52
CA ARG A 172 28.79 -6.83 -5.92
C ARG A 172 29.56 -7.68 -6.92
N ASN A 173 29.55 -7.34 -8.21
CA ASN A 173 30.11 -8.17 -9.30
C ASN A 173 29.53 -9.58 -9.34
N VAL A 174 28.27 -9.77 -8.95
CA VAL A 174 27.53 -11.04 -9.01
C VAL A 174 26.82 -11.14 -10.35
N ARG A 175 27.02 -12.24 -11.07
CA ARG A 175 26.30 -12.51 -12.32
C ARG A 175 24.89 -13.00 -11.99
N ALA A 176 23.91 -12.12 -12.07
CA ALA A 176 22.50 -12.41 -11.87
C ALA A 176 21.71 -12.15 -13.14
N GLN A 177 20.74 -13.01 -13.42
CA GLN A 177 19.68 -12.74 -14.38
C GLN A 177 18.42 -12.35 -13.59
N VAL A 178 18.07 -11.08 -13.64
CA VAL A 178 16.86 -10.56 -12.97
C VAL A 178 15.71 -10.58 -13.96
N GLU A 179 14.59 -11.13 -13.55
CA GLU A 179 13.37 -11.13 -14.35
C GLU A 179 12.12 -10.86 -13.52
N VAL A 180 11.11 -10.28 -14.15
CA VAL A 180 9.80 -10.02 -13.56
C VAL A 180 8.73 -10.75 -14.37
N PHE A 181 7.75 -11.37 -13.72
CA PHE A 181 6.53 -11.81 -14.38
C PHE A 181 5.28 -11.21 -13.74
N SER A 182 4.22 -11.07 -14.53
CA SER A 182 2.94 -10.52 -14.07
C SER A 182 1.77 -11.22 -14.76
N PRO A 183 0.63 -11.43 -14.09
CA PRO A 183 -0.60 -11.90 -14.73
C PRO A 183 -1.23 -10.83 -15.64
N LEU A 184 -0.82 -9.57 -15.49
CA LEU A 184 -1.37 -8.46 -16.28
C LEU A 184 -0.71 -8.37 -17.67
N PRO A 185 -1.44 -7.87 -18.69
CA PRO A 185 -0.92 -7.66 -20.03
C PRO A 185 0.00 -6.42 -20.15
N LEU A 186 0.03 -5.57 -19.14
CA LEU A 186 0.85 -4.35 -19.03
C LEU A 186 1.50 -4.29 -17.67
N SER A 187 2.67 -3.66 -17.57
CA SER A 187 3.40 -3.48 -16.31
C SER A 187 2.61 -2.64 -15.31
N LEU A 188 2.17 -1.49 -15.72
CA LEU A 188 1.43 -0.50 -14.92
C LEU A 188 0.21 0.00 -15.71
N PRO A 189 -0.89 -0.79 -15.77
CA PRO A 189 -2.02 -0.51 -16.69
C PRO A 189 -2.59 0.91 -16.63
N ILE A 190 -2.49 1.56 -15.46
CA ILE A 190 -2.95 2.95 -15.27
C ILE A 190 -2.22 3.98 -16.15
N LEU A 191 -1.02 3.65 -16.63
CA LEU A 191 -0.24 4.51 -17.54
C LEU A 191 -0.68 4.37 -19.01
N GLY A 192 -1.58 3.44 -19.32
CA GLY A 192 -1.91 3.09 -20.68
C GLY A 192 -0.74 2.44 -21.44
N GLN A 193 -0.96 2.10 -22.71
CA GLN A 193 0.03 1.39 -23.53
C GLN A 193 1.35 2.17 -23.66
N THR A 194 1.28 3.46 -24.01
CA THR A 194 2.47 4.29 -24.23
C THR A 194 3.31 4.45 -22.98
N GLY A 195 2.68 4.71 -21.83
CA GLY A 195 3.39 4.86 -20.55
C GLY A 195 4.03 3.55 -20.11
N CYS A 196 3.33 2.43 -20.28
CA CYS A 196 3.88 1.10 -20.02
C CYS A 196 5.08 0.78 -20.92
N SER A 197 4.97 1.00 -22.22
CA SER A 197 6.08 0.76 -23.16
C SER A 197 7.31 1.58 -22.82
N SER A 198 7.14 2.85 -22.44
CA SER A 198 8.24 3.72 -22.00
C SER A 198 8.90 3.23 -20.69
N PHE A 199 8.14 2.65 -19.79
CA PHE A 199 8.66 2.06 -18.57
C PHE A 199 9.34 0.73 -18.81
N GLU A 200 8.73 -0.14 -19.61
CA GLU A 200 9.23 -1.48 -19.92
C GLU A 200 10.54 -1.43 -20.71
N ALA A 201 10.73 -0.41 -21.57
CA ALA A 201 12.00 -0.16 -22.22
C ALA A 201 13.15 0.07 -21.22
N ARG A 202 12.88 0.66 -20.06
CA ARG A 202 13.90 0.83 -19.01
C ARG A 202 14.30 -0.48 -18.33
N LEU A 203 13.35 -1.42 -18.18
CA LEU A 203 13.67 -2.76 -17.71
C LEU A 203 14.58 -3.47 -18.72
N GLU A 204 14.26 -3.35 -20.01
CA GLU A 204 15.05 -3.91 -21.09
C GLU A 204 16.46 -3.30 -21.16
N ASP A 205 16.58 -1.97 -21.04
CA ASP A 205 17.87 -1.25 -20.98
C ASP A 205 18.74 -1.71 -19.78
N ALA A 206 18.12 -2.07 -18.67
CA ALA A 206 18.78 -2.66 -17.52
C ALA A 206 19.06 -4.18 -17.68
N GLY A 207 18.65 -4.80 -18.79
CA GLY A 207 18.78 -6.24 -19.01
C GLY A 207 17.79 -7.09 -18.20
N ILE A 208 16.74 -6.48 -17.65
CA ILE A 208 15.70 -7.15 -16.85
C ILE A 208 14.58 -7.63 -17.76
N ALA A 209 14.39 -8.93 -17.85
CA ALA A 209 13.30 -9.50 -18.63
C ALA A 209 11.94 -9.28 -17.94
N PHE A 210 10.94 -8.80 -18.69
CA PHE A 210 9.57 -8.71 -18.20
C PHE A 210 8.62 -9.60 -19.01
N THR A 211 7.97 -10.55 -18.37
CA THR A 211 7.01 -11.48 -18.98
C THR A 211 5.60 -11.15 -18.52
N ARG A 212 4.76 -10.75 -19.48
CA ARG A 212 3.36 -10.36 -19.28
C ARG A 212 2.43 -11.56 -19.38
N SER A 213 1.21 -11.41 -18.84
CA SER A 213 0.11 -12.39 -18.97
C SER A 213 0.51 -13.79 -18.48
N GLN A 214 1.34 -13.86 -17.45
CA GLN A 214 1.80 -15.09 -16.82
C GLN A 214 1.15 -15.26 -15.45
N GLN A 215 0.13 -16.11 -15.38
CA GLN A 215 -0.52 -16.47 -14.13
C GLN A 215 0.16 -17.70 -13.54
N ALA A 216 0.92 -17.50 -12.47
CA ALA A 216 1.50 -18.62 -11.72
C ALA A 216 0.40 -19.41 -11.00
N THR A 217 0.46 -20.72 -11.06
CA THR A 217 -0.50 -21.66 -10.47
C THR A 217 0.06 -22.36 -9.23
N ALA A 218 1.38 -22.51 -9.14
CA ALA A 218 2.07 -23.09 -7.99
C ALA A 218 3.54 -22.67 -7.99
N VAL A 219 4.24 -22.98 -6.90
CA VAL A 219 5.70 -22.86 -6.76
C VAL A 219 6.23 -24.15 -6.17
N ASP A 220 7.19 -24.75 -6.85
CA ASP A 220 7.98 -25.90 -6.34
C ASP A 220 9.39 -25.43 -5.95
N ALA A 221 10.19 -26.33 -5.39
CA ALA A 221 11.59 -26.07 -5.07
C ALA A 221 12.37 -25.70 -6.35
N GLY A 222 12.72 -24.42 -6.50
CA GLY A 222 13.47 -23.90 -7.63
C GLY A 222 12.67 -23.65 -8.92
N GLU A 223 11.35 -23.80 -8.92
CA GLU A 223 10.53 -23.60 -10.11
C GLU A 223 9.19 -22.90 -9.82
N VAL A 224 8.82 -21.91 -10.65
CA VAL A 224 7.46 -21.37 -10.72
C VAL A 224 6.69 -22.10 -11.84
N ILE A 225 5.44 -22.49 -11.55
CA ILE A 225 4.57 -23.24 -12.45
C ILE A 225 3.51 -22.34 -13.03
N PHE A 226 3.36 -22.38 -14.38
CA PHE A 226 2.37 -21.62 -15.14
C PHE A 226 1.54 -22.61 -16.02
N GLY A 227 0.63 -23.37 -15.39
CA GLY A 227 -0.03 -24.49 -16.06
C GLY A 227 0.98 -25.57 -16.46
N ASP A 228 1.21 -25.78 -17.77
CA ASP A 228 2.18 -26.76 -18.27
C ASP A 228 3.62 -26.22 -18.35
N ALA A 229 3.79 -24.89 -18.30
CA ALA A 229 5.10 -24.25 -18.37
C ALA A 229 5.75 -24.13 -16.98
N ARG A 230 7.07 -24.21 -16.95
CA ARG A 230 7.88 -24.05 -15.73
C ARG A 230 8.98 -23.02 -15.96
N ARG A 231 9.34 -22.31 -14.91
CA ARG A 231 10.44 -21.34 -14.92
C ARG A 231 11.30 -21.57 -13.69
N SER A 232 12.56 -21.90 -13.90
CA SER A 232 13.51 -22.11 -12.80
C SER A 232 13.91 -20.78 -12.15
N PHE A 233 14.28 -20.84 -10.88
CA PHE A 233 14.85 -19.72 -10.14
C PHE A 233 15.88 -20.24 -9.12
N ASP A 234 16.84 -19.39 -8.76
CA ASP A 234 17.75 -19.60 -7.62
C ASP A 234 17.31 -18.75 -6.43
N LEU A 235 16.61 -17.62 -6.68
CA LEU A 235 15.97 -16.77 -5.66
C LEU A 235 14.61 -16.29 -6.20
N LEU A 236 13.55 -16.50 -5.40
CA LEU A 236 12.21 -16.04 -5.73
C LEU A 236 11.72 -15.01 -4.70
N LEU A 237 11.49 -13.79 -5.17
CA LEU A 237 10.84 -12.69 -4.45
C LEU A 237 9.43 -12.54 -5.01
N GLY A 238 8.41 -12.53 -4.17
CA GLY A 238 7.04 -12.60 -4.65
C GLY A 238 6.13 -11.53 -4.07
N VAL A 239 5.10 -11.19 -4.83
CA VAL A 239 3.97 -10.38 -4.40
C VAL A 239 2.71 -11.23 -4.56
N ALA A 240 2.11 -11.63 -3.46
CA ALA A 240 0.82 -12.32 -3.47
C ALA A 240 -0.32 -11.35 -3.80
N ALA A 241 -1.45 -11.89 -4.27
CA ALA A 241 -2.67 -11.11 -4.32
C ALA A 241 -3.04 -10.61 -2.92
N HIS A 242 -3.67 -9.45 -2.84
CA HIS A 242 -4.18 -8.90 -1.59
C HIS A 242 -5.70 -8.88 -1.58
N MET A 243 -6.26 -8.97 -0.39
CA MET A 243 -7.69 -8.89 -0.13
C MET A 243 -7.98 -7.95 1.04
N ALA A 244 -9.21 -7.46 1.12
CA ALA A 244 -9.65 -6.80 2.34
C ALA A 244 -9.61 -7.78 3.52
N PRO A 245 -9.29 -7.31 4.73
CA PRO A 245 -9.29 -8.16 5.92
C PRO A 245 -10.62 -8.88 6.13
N ARG A 246 -10.58 -10.09 6.69
CA ARG A 246 -11.78 -10.92 6.91
C ARG A 246 -12.89 -10.16 7.66
N VAL A 247 -12.53 -9.37 8.65
CA VAL A 247 -13.48 -8.57 9.45
C VAL A 247 -14.29 -7.59 8.58
N VAL A 248 -13.74 -7.15 7.45
CA VAL A 248 -14.44 -6.30 6.47
C VAL A 248 -15.48 -7.10 5.70
N ALA A 249 -15.16 -8.31 5.27
CA ALA A 249 -16.13 -9.18 4.58
C ALA A 249 -17.36 -9.49 5.45
N GLU A 250 -17.14 -9.62 6.77
CA GLU A 250 -18.17 -9.92 7.76
C GLU A 250 -18.96 -8.69 8.23
N SER A 251 -18.54 -7.48 7.87
CA SER A 251 -19.14 -6.21 8.34
C SER A 251 -20.41 -5.78 7.61
N GLY A 252 -20.72 -6.41 6.46
CA GLY A 252 -21.79 -5.96 5.57
C GLY A 252 -21.48 -4.67 4.79
N LEU A 253 -20.23 -4.18 4.80
CA LEU A 253 -19.78 -3.02 4.03
C LEU A 253 -19.18 -3.41 2.67
N SER A 254 -18.87 -4.69 2.48
CA SER A 254 -18.24 -5.19 1.26
C SER A 254 -19.22 -5.18 0.08
N GLY A 255 -18.73 -4.66 -1.04
CA GLY A 255 -19.36 -4.79 -2.35
C GLY A 255 -18.81 -5.95 -3.17
N GLY A 256 -19.00 -5.89 -4.47
CA GLY A 256 -18.39 -6.85 -5.40
C GLY A 256 -16.86 -6.88 -5.25
N GLY A 257 -16.27 -8.10 -5.26
CA GLY A 257 -14.82 -8.27 -5.10
C GLY A 257 -14.30 -8.21 -3.66
N GLY A 258 -15.19 -8.07 -2.64
CA GLY A 258 -14.82 -8.13 -1.22
C GLY A 258 -14.25 -6.84 -0.63
N TRP A 259 -14.11 -5.77 -1.42
CA TRP A 259 -13.66 -4.45 -0.98
C TRP A 259 -14.85 -3.61 -0.49
N ILE A 260 -14.59 -2.64 0.40
CA ILE A 260 -15.65 -1.71 0.83
C ILE A 260 -15.99 -0.78 -0.34
N THR A 261 -17.29 -0.70 -0.66
CA THR A 261 -17.81 0.26 -1.62
C THR A 261 -18.02 1.60 -0.94
N VAL A 262 -17.48 2.66 -1.54
CA VAL A 262 -17.65 4.04 -1.08
C VAL A 262 -18.03 4.95 -2.25
N ASP A 263 -18.64 6.09 -1.93
CA ASP A 263 -18.69 7.19 -2.88
C ASP A 263 -17.25 7.65 -3.16
N PRO A 264 -16.80 7.72 -4.41
CA PRO A 264 -15.39 7.98 -4.76
C PRO A 264 -14.91 9.40 -4.39
N ARG A 265 -15.83 10.33 -4.11
CA ARG A 265 -15.50 11.72 -3.77
C ARG A 265 -15.67 12.00 -2.29
N THR A 266 -16.68 11.44 -1.65
CA THR A 266 -16.96 11.68 -0.22
C THR A 266 -16.38 10.63 0.70
N LEU A 267 -16.05 9.44 0.14
CA LEU A 267 -15.54 8.27 0.86
C LEU A 267 -16.52 7.71 1.91
N GLU A 268 -17.79 8.13 1.79
CA GLU A 268 -18.89 7.61 2.59
C GLU A 268 -19.28 6.21 2.11
N THR A 269 -19.56 5.33 3.06
CA THR A 269 -20.17 4.04 2.78
C THR A 269 -21.70 4.20 2.68
N GLY A 270 -22.41 3.13 2.36
CA GLY A 270 -23.87 3.14 2.43
C GLY A 270 -24.45 3.23 3.86
N LYS A 271 -23.62 3.47 4.88
CA LYS A 271 -24.02 3.59 6.29
C LYS A 271 -23.69 5.00 6.80
N PRO A 272 -24.66 5.75 7.32
CA PRO A 272 -24.46 7.12 7.79
C PRO A 272 -23.37 7.22 8.87
N GLY A 273 -22.42 8.16 8.70
CA GLY A 273 -21.32 8.38 9.64
C GLY A 273 -20.24 7.30 9.60
N VAL A 274 -20.26 6.41 8.59
CA VAL A 274 -19.23 5.39 8.35
C VAL A 274 -18.51 5.68 7.05
N TYR A 275 -17.21 5.82 7.12
CA TYR A 275 -16.30 6.10 6.01
C TYR A 275 -15.33 4.94 5.83
N ALA A 276 -14.81 4.76 4.63
CA ALA A 276 -13.70 3.84 4.40
C ALA A 276 -12.67 4.47 3.45
N ILE A 277 -11.38 4.21 3.72
CA ILE A 277 -10.26 4.83 3.02
C ILE A 277 -9.09 3.88 2.81
N GLY A 278 -8.28 4.16 1.80
CA GLY A 278 -7.07 3.41 1.48
C GLY A 278 -7.36 2.05 0.89
N ASP A 279 -6.42 1.14 1.08
CA ASP A 279 -6.39 -0.15 0.37
C ASP A 279 -7.59 -1.06 0.66
N VAL A 280 -8.35 -0.79 1.71
CA VAL A 280 -9.58 -1.53 2.04
C VAL A 280 -10.76 -1.21 1.11
N THR A 281 -10.68 -0.10 0.37
CA THR A 281 -11.75 0.36 -0.54
C THR A 281 -11.61 -0.19 -1.95
N GLY A 282 -12.72 -0.28 -2.65
CA GLY A 282 -12.78 -0.56 -4.08
C GLY A 282 -13.39 0.63 -4.83
N ILE A 283 -12.56 1.53 -5.34
CA ILE A 283 -12.99 2.72 -6.09
C ILE A 283 -12.78 2.46 -7.58
N PRO A 284 -13.85 2.27 -8.39
CA PRO A 284 -13.73 2.04 -9.82
C PRO A 284 -13.37 3.34 -10.54
N LEU A 285 -12.53 3.22 -11.56
CA LEU A 285 -12.18 4.29 -12.49
C LEU A 285 -12.99 4.16 -13.80
N THR A 286 -13.14 5.26 -14.53
CA THR A 286 -13.84 5.26 -15.83
C THR A 286 -13.15 4.38 -16.88
N SER A 287 -11.84 4.09 -16.71
CA SER A 287 -11.09 3.15 -17.53
C SER A 287 -11.45 1.67 -17.30
N GLY A 288 -12.34 1.35 -16.35
CA GLY A 288 -12.66 -0.02 -15.94
C GLY A 288 -11.64 -0.63 -14.96
N GLN A 289 -10.60 0.10 -14.61
CA GLN A 289 -9.63 -0.27 -13.58
C GLN A 289 -10.13 0.18 -12.20
N MET A 290 -9.44 -0.25 -11.16
CA MET A 290 -9.65 0.27 -9.80
C MET A 290 -8.58 1.32 -9.49
N LEU A 291 -8.91 2.28 -8.63
CA LEU A 291 -7.91 3.21 -8.07
C LEU A 291 -6.76 2.40 -7.46
N PRO A 292 -5.50 2.66 -7.85
CA PRO A 292 -4.37 1.91 -7.32
C PRO A 292 -4.28 2.03 -5.80
N LYS A 293 -3.97 0.94 -5.13
CA LYS A 293 -3.77 0.91 -3.69
C LYS A 293 -2.42 1.55 -3.36
N ALA A 294 -2.45 2.79 -2.87
CA ALA A 294 -1.23 3.56 -2.57
C ALA A 294 -1.42 4.48 -1.35
N GLY A 295 -0.35 4.62 -0.56
CA GLY A 295 -0.38 5.44 0.66
C GLY A 295 -0.72 6.91 0.40
N ALA A 296 -0.31 7.47 -0.73
CA ALA A 296 -0.63 8.86 -1.10
C ALA A 296 -2.14 9.10 -1.25
N PHE A 297 -2.86 8.15 -1.88
CA PHE A 297 -4.32 8.22 -1.96
C PHE A 297 -4.95 8.07 -0.59
N ALA A 298 -4.53 7.06 0.18
CA ALA A 298 -5.06 6.83 1.52
C ALA A 298 -4.89 8.06 2.43
N GLN A 299 -3.79 8.80 2.31
CA GLN A 299 -3.59 10.07 3.01
C GLN A 299 -4.59 11.12 2.57
N ALA A 300 -4.69 11.39 1.25
CA ALA A 300 -5.59 12.43 0.72
C ALA A 300 -7.06 12.11 1.04
N GLU A 301 -7.45 10.85 0.93
CA GLU A 301 -8.75 10.35 1.35
C GLU A 301 -9.01 10.60 2.84
N GLY A 302 -8.01 10.32 3.68
CA GLY A 302 -8.09 10.54 5.13
C GLY A 302 -8.24 12.01 5.50
N GLU A 303 -7.58 12.93 4.80
CA GLU A 303 -7.71 14.37 5.00
C GLU A 303 -9.11 14.87 4.61
N VAL A 304 -9.69 14.35 3.54
CA VAL A 304 -11.07 14.65 3.12
C VAL A 304 -12.06 14.14 4.17
N VAL A 305 -11.93 12.89 4.60
CA VAL A 305 -12.82 12.29 5.62
C VAL A 305 -12.72 13.07 6.93
N ALA A 306 -11.53 13.50 7.34
CA ALA A 306 -11.35 14.31 8.54
C ALA A 306 -12.07 15.65 8.45
N ALA A 307 -12.01 16.34 7.30
CA ALA A 307 -12.75 17.59 7.08
C ALA A 307 -14.26 17.36 7.14
N ARG A 308 -14.77 16.33 6.47
CA ARG A 308 -16.19 15.98 6.47
C ARG A 308 -16.72 15.64 7.87
N ILE A 309 -15.98 14.86 8.64
CA ILE A 309 -16.35 14.52 10.04
C ILE A 309 -16.36 15.78 10.91
N ALA A 310 -15.37 16.67 10.73
CA ALA A 310 -15.32 17.92 11.47
C ALA A 310 -16.51 18.82 11.17
N ASP A 311 -16.91 18.96 9.90
CA ASP A 311 -18.10 19.69 9.50
C ASP A 311 -19.37 19.11 10.15
N VAL A 312 -19.56 17.79 10.09
CA VAL A 312 -20.70 17.09 10.74
C VAL A 312 -20.70 17.35 12.25
N PHE A 313 -19.53 17.27 12.90
CA PHE A 313 -19.42 17.52 14.33
C PHE A 313 -19.70 19.00 14.69
N ALA A 314 -19.45 19.92 13.79
CA ALA A 314 -19.83 21.32 13.95
C ALA A 314 -21.29 21.62 13.60
N GLY A 315 -22.06 20.64 13.09
CA GLY A 315 -23.43 20.83 12.61
C GLY A 315 -23.51 21.50 11.24
N LEU A 316 -22.42 21.46 10.48
CA LEU A 316 -22.31 22.01 9.13
C LEU A 316 -22.56 20.94 8.05
N THR A 317 -22.87 21.36 6.84
CA THR A 317 -22.94 20.46 5.69
C THR A 317 -21.53 20.20 5.15
N PRO A 318 -21.04 18.94 5.07
CA PRO A 318 -19.72 18.64 4.56
C PRO A 318 -19.57 18.98 3.08
N THR A 319 -18.50 19.69 2.72
CA THR A 319 -18.21 20.08 1.34
C THR A 319 -16.93 19.49 0.76
N ALA A 320 -16.03 19.00 1.62
CA ALA A 320 -14.77 18.42 1.18
C ALA A 320 -14.97 17.20 0.29
N THR A 321 -14.21 17.11 -0.80
CA THR A 321 -14.27 16.00 -1.76
C THR A 321 -12.86 15.56 -2.16
N PHE A 322 -12.69 14.25 -2.37
CA PHE A 322 -11.48 13.67 -2.92
C PHE A 322 -11.41 13.90 -4.43
N ALA A 323 -10.35 14.56 -4.88
CA ALA A 323 -10.17 14.91 -6.29
C ALA A 323 -9.60 13.72 -7.13
N GLY A 324 -9.00 12.73 -6.47
CA GLY A 324 -8.34 11.63 -7.17
C GLY A 324 -6.93 11.96 -7.66
N ASP A 325 -6.37 13.10 -7.25
CA ASP A 325 -4.99 13.42 -7.55
C ASP A 325 -4.05 12.58 -6.68
N GLY A 326 -2.95 12.12 -7.29
CA GLY A 326 -2.00 11.29 -6.59
C GLY A 326 -0.65 11.19 -7.27
N ALA A 327 0.33 10.73 -6.50
CA ALA A 327 1.66 10.45 -6.97
C ALA A 327 2.25 9.23 -6.28
N CYS A 328 2.94 8.39 -7.06
CA CYS A 328 3.76 7.29 -6.58
C CYS A 328 5.17 7.44 -7.13
N PHE A 329 6.15 7.09 -6.32
CA PHE A 329 7.55 7.06 -6.76
C PHE A 329 7.93 5.67 -7.26
N LEU A 330 8.88 5.64 -8.18
CA LEU A 330 9.51 4.44 -8.71
C LEU A 330 11.01 4.71 -8.82
N GLU A 331 11.80 4.13 -7.93
CA GLU A 331 13.26 4.21 -8.06
C GLU A 331 13.72 3.39 -9.26
N THR A 332 14.69 3.94 -9.99
CA THR A 332 15.19 3.35 -11.23
C THR A 332 16.66 2.95 -11.16
N GLY A 333 17.23 2.96 -9.95
CA GLY A 333 18.67 2.76 -9.73
C GLY A 333 19.48 4.05 -9.88
N ASP A 334 20.76 3.99 -9.60
CA ASP A 334 21.75 5.08 -9.73
C ASP A 334 21.33 6.37 -9.01
N GLY A 335 20.58 6.26 -7.90
CA GLY A 335 20.08 7.38 -7.12
C GLY A 335 19.06 8.24 -7.87
N MET A 336 18.32 7.64 -8.79
CA MET A 336 17.25 8.29 -9.56
C MET A 336 15.90 7.65 -9.29
N ALA A 337 14.84 8.43 -9.49
CA ALA A 337 13.46 7.94 -9.45
C ALA A 337 12.61 8.64 -10.53
N SER A 338 11.56 7.95 -10.95
CA SER A 338 10.43 8.50 -11.70
C SER A 338 9.24 8.71 -10.77
N MET A 339 8.26 9.50 -11.22
CA MET A 339 6.97 9.64 -10.57
C MET A 339 5.85 9.24 -11.51
N VAL A 340 4.92 8.44 -11.01
CA VAL A 340 3.59 8.25 -11.62
C VAL A 340 2.67 9.27 -10.98
N THR A 341 2.16 10.24 -11.73
CA THR A 341 1.37 11.35 -11.19
C THR A 341 0.24 11.76 -12.12
N GLY A 342 -0.84 12.27 -11.56
CA GLY A 342 -1.97 12.81 -12.32
C GLY A 342 -3.29 12.72 -11.59
N GLY A 343 -4.38 13.04 -12.32
CA GLY A 343 -5.76 12.90 -11.89
C GLY A 343 -6.31 11.53 -12.23
N PHE A 344 -6.41 10.63 -11.25
CA PHE A 344 -6.84 9.25 -11.46
C PHE A 344 -8.36 9.14 -11.60
N LEU A 345 -9.12 10.04 -10.95
CA LEU A 345 -10.59 10.11 -11.08
C LEU A 345 -11.05 10.99 -12.25
N ALA A 346 -10.14 11.49 -13.07
CA ALA A 346 -10.49 12.17 -14.32
C ALA A 346 -11.11 11.19 -15.33
N ASP A 347 -11.87 11.70 -16.27
CA ASP A 347 -12.49 10.92 -17.35
C ASP A 347 -11.99 11.42 -18.72
N PRO A 348 -11.11 10.67 -19.41
CA PRO A 348 -10.36 9.51 -18.95
C PRO A 348 -9.29 9.86 -17.89
N PRO A 349 -8.75 8.88 -17.14
CA PRO A 349 -7.66 9.12 -16.19
C PRO A 349 -6.47 9.80 -16.86
N ALA A 350 -5.99 10.90 -16.27
CA ALA A 350 -4.91 11.73 -16.80
C ALA A 350 -3.62 11.47 -16.04
N VAL A 351 -3.05 10.27 -16.22
CA VAL A 351 -1.88 9.79 -15.47
C VAL A 351 -0.66 9.72 -16.38
N ARG A 352 0.49 10.14 -15.87
CA ARG A 352 1.76 10.14 -16.61
C ARG A 352 2.92 9.61 -15.77
N LEU A 353 3.91 9.04 -16.44
CA LEU A 353 5.21 8.69 -15.88
C LEU A 353 6.22 9.80 -16.26
N THR A 354 6.92 10.33 -15.25
CA THR A 354 8.00 11.31 -15.50
C THR A 354 9.29 10.59 -15.92
N GLN A 355 10.23 11.36 -16.50
CA GLN A 355 11.59 10.86 -16.69
C GLN A 355 12.29 10.69 -15.32
N PRO A 356 13.22 9.72 -15.18
CA PRO A 356 14.01 9.57 -13.97
C PRO A 356 14.84 10.80 -13.70
N SER A 357 14.92 11.20 -12.44
CA SER A 357 15.81 12.28 -12.01
C SER A 357 16.25 12.11 -10.55
N LYS A 358 17.34 12.78 -10.19
CA LYS A 358 17.80 12.87 -8.79
C LYS A 358 16.84 13.69 -7.94
N GLU A 359 16.15 14.66 -8.53
CA GLU A 359 15.12 15.46 -7.86
C GLU A 359 13.95 14.61 -7.41
N HIS A 360 13.48 13.69 -8.27
CA HIS A 360 12.40 12.77 -7.90
C HIS A 360 12.84 11.77 -6.83
N PHE A 361 14.10 11.32 -6.85
CA PHE A 361 14.66 10.51 -5.77
C PHE A 361 14.72 11.27 -4.45
N ALA A 362 15.19 12.51 -4.47
CA ALA A 362 15.18 13.39 -3.30
C ALA A 362 13.76 13.65 -2.81
N ALA A 363 12.81 13.86 -3.73
CA ALA A 363 11.38 14.03 -3.41
C ALA A 363 10.79 12.79 -2.72
N LYS A 364 11.13 11.56 -3.14
CA LYS A 364 10.72 10.33 -2.46
C LYS A 364 11.19 10.30 -1.00
N ARG A 365 12.43 10.69 -0.74
CA ARG A 365 12.97 10.78 0.62
C ARG A 365 12.35 11.90 1.44
N SER A 366 12.09 13.05 0.84
CA SER A 366 11.39 14.17 1.49
C SER A 366 9.94 13.80 1.80
N PHE A 367 9.26 13.11 0.90
CA PHE A 367 7.89 12.61 1.10
C PHE A 367 7.75 11.83 2.41
N GLU A 368 8.70 10.96 2.70
CA GLU A 368 8.69 10.23 3.97
C GLU A 368 8.98 11.14 5.16
N ARG A 369 10.11 11.86 5.10
CA ARG A 369 10.57 12.71 6.20
C ARG A 369 9.51 13.72 6.64
N GLU A 370 8.90 14.42 5.68
CA GLU A 370 7.87 15.42 5.94
C GLU A 370 6.66 14.83 6.65
N ARG A 371 6.25 13.62 6.25
CA ARG A 371 5.12 12.94 6.88
C ARG A 371 5.44 12.44 8.28
N LEU A 372 6.62 11.86 8.47
CA LEU A 372 7.04 11.42 9.80
C LEU A 372 7.10 12.60 10.78
N VAL A 373 7.64 13.74 10.34
CA VAL A 373 7.65 14.98 11.13
C VAL A 373 6.23 15.50 11.37
N SER A 374 5.40 15.58 10.30
CA SER A 374 4.03 16.06 10.42
C SER A 374 3.17 15.19 11.33
N TRP A 375 3.34 13.87 11.30
CA TRP A 375 2.50 12.94 12.06
C TRP A 375 3.01 12.69 13.47
N PHE A 376 4.32 12.52 13.68
CA PHE A 376 4.89 12.06 14.93
C PHE A 376 5.72 13.13 15.67
N GLY A 377 5.98 14.26 15.03
CA GLY A 377 6.96 15.21 15.56
C GLY A 377 8.36 14.89 15.08
N ALA A 378 9.42 15.28 15.43
CA ALA A 378 10.79 15.12 14.93
C ALA A 378 11.21 13.64 14.66
#